data_ef6b7a33a421be299ced5439ed524b65
#
_entry.id   ef6b7a33a421be299ced5439ed524b65
#
_cell.length_a   1.000
_cell.length_b   1.000
_cell.length_c   1.000
_cell.angle_alpha   90.00
_cell.angle_beta   90.00
_cell.angle_gamma   90.00
#
_symmetry.space_group_name_H-M   'P 1'
#
loop_
_entity.id
_entity.type
_entity.pdbx_description
1 polymer ?
#
loop_
_entity_poly.entity_id
_entity_poly.type
_entity_poly.pdbx_seq_one_letter_code
_entity_poly.pdbx_strand_id
1 'polypeptide(L)'
;NRQPARFEQVVTGKPEDGELRPQLLDRFGLSVEVTSPKTIDERIAVIERRDAFDQNPKRFLSKWKPQELNVRTAIIDARAALAKIKKTKAVLRDCAELCLALGADGLRGELTLLRASRALAAYEGQTSIQRAHLRAVAPLALSHRLRRDPLDEAGSSARVARVVADALR
;
A
#
# COMPACT_ATOMS: atom_id res chain seq x y z
N ASN A 1 0.10 7.52 34.87
CA ASN A 1 -0.04 8.22 33.57
C ASN A 1 0.38 7.29 32.44
N ARG A 2 -0.60 6.69 31.74
CA ARG A 2 -0.35 5.96 30.50
C ARG A 2 -0.53 6.95 29.35
N GLN A 3 0.56 7.39 28.75
CA GLN A 3 0.49 8.11 27.47
C GLN A 3 0.32 7.06 26.36
N PRO A 4 -0.68 7.19 25.49
CA PRO A 4 -0.81 6.30 24.33
C PRO A 4 0.34 6.58 23.38
N ALA A 5 1.28 5.66 23.28
CA ALA A 5 2.31 5.69 22.24
C ALA A 5 1.71 5.17 20.93
N ARG A 6 1.77 5.97 19.88
CA ARG A 6 1.46 5.53 18.51
C ARG A 6 2.79 5.37 17.77
N PHE A 7 3.06 4.15 17.33
CA PHE A 7 4.23 3.85 16.52
C PHE A 7 3.79 3.59 15.08
N GLU A 8 4.48 4.22 14.14
CA GLU A 8 4.45 3.86 12.73
C GLU A 8 5.81 3.22 12.43
N GLN A 9 5.81 1.98 11.94
CA GLN A 9 7.02 1.26 11.63
C GLN A 9 7.10 1.03 10.12
N VAL A 10 8.17 1.51 9.51
CA VAL A 10 8.55 1.23 8.14
C VAL A 10 9.80 0.37 8.16
N VAL A 11 9.74 -0.77 7.49
CA VAL A 11 10.87 -1.70 7.38
C VAL A 11 11.20 -1.88 5.92
N THR A 12 12.49 -1.82 5.59
CA THR A 12 13.02 -2.16 4.27
C THR A 12 13.93 -3.37 4.43
N GLY A 13 13.89 -4.28 3.46
CA GLY A 13 14.74 -5.46 3.42
C GLY A 13 15.08 -5.79 1.98
N LYS A 14 16.22 -6.48 1.77
CA LYS A 14 16.58 -7.05 0.49
C LYS A 14 16.25 -8.55 0.50
N PRO A 15 15.82 -9.14 -0.64
CA PRO A 15 15.59 -10.58 -0.74
C PRO A 15 16.81 -11.41 -0.36
N GLU A 16 18.01 -10.87 -0.57
CA GLU A 16 19.31 -11.50 -0.26
C GLU A 16 19.56 -11.65 1.25
N ASP A 17 18.95 -10.78 2.08
CA ASP A 17 19.10 -10.80 3.54
C ASP A 17 18.24 -11.91 4.19
N GLY A 18 17.52 -12.69 3.39
CA GLY A 18 16.59 -13.72 3.84
C GLY A 18 15.15 -13.21 4.00
N GLU A 19 14.24 -14.16 4.15
CA GLU A 19 12.83 -13.86 4.27
C GLU A 19 12.45 -13.53 5.71
N LEU A 20 11.66 -12.49 5.88
CA LEU A 20 11.03 -12.19 7.17
C LEU A 20 10.11 -13.34 7.56
N ARG A 21 10.14 -13.72 8.85
CA ARG A 21 9.27 -14.77 9.37
C ARG A 21 7.80 -14.43 9.10
N PRO A 22 6.97 -15.39 8.67
CA PRO A 22 5.55 -15.14 8.35
C PRO A 22 4.78 -14.46 9.46
N GLN A 23 5.06 -14.81 10.74
CA GLN A 23 4.41 -14.21 11.90
C GLN A 23 4.75 -12.72 12.07
N LEU A 24 5.91 -12.29 11.58
CA LEU A 24 6.30 -10.88 11.57
C LEU A 24 5.65 -10.15 10.42
N LEU A 25 5.68 -10.74 9.21
CA LEU A 25 5.04 -10.18 8.01
C LEU A 25 3.55 -9.92 8.23
N ASP A 26 2.83 -10.84 8.87
CA ASP A 26 1.40 -10.67 9.18
C ASP A 26 1.11 -9.46 10.08
N ARG A 27 2.08 -8.96 10.83
CA ARG A 27 1.91 -7.77 11.67
C ARG A 27 2.00 -6.46 10.91
N PHE A 28 2.62 -6.45 9.72
CA PHE A 28 2.65 -5.27 8.87
C PHE A 28 1.29 -5.06 8.20
N GLY A 29 0.85 -3.82 8.10
CA GLY A 29 -0.39 -3.46 7.44
C GLY A 29 -0.28 -3.63 5.93
N LEU A 30 0.76 -3.06 5.35
CA LEU A 30 1.00 -3.05 3.92
C LEU A 30 2.41 -3.57 3.62
N SER A 31 2.54 -4.22 2.46
CA SER A 31 3.81 -4.65 1.90
C SER A 31 3.87 -4.26 0.44
N VAL A 32 5.02 -3.79 -0.03
CA VAL A 32 5.26 -3.41 -1.42
C VAL A 32 6.59 -3.98 -1.87
N GLU A 33 6.60 -4.56 -3.05
CA GLU A 33 7.82 -4.97 -3.73
C GLU A 33 8.32 -3.79 -4.57
N VAL A 34 9.54 -3.33 -4.26
CA VAL A 34 10.17 -2.23 -4.96
C VAL A 34 11.17 -2.80 -5.95
N THR A 35 10.90 -2.61 -7.23
CA THR A 35 11.79 -3.05 -8.33
C THR A 35 12.45 -1.85 -9.00
N SER A 36 13.60 -2.10 -9.64
CA SER A 36 14.25 -1.08 -10.46
C SER A 36 13.37 -0.68 -11.65
N PRO A 37 13.45 0.57 -12.11
CA PRO A 37 12.74 1.02 -13.30
C PRO A 37 13.03 0.11 -14.51
N LYS A 38 11.99 -0.22 -15.26
CA LYS A 38 12.07 -1.16 -16.39
C LYS A 38 12.30 -0.49 -17.72
N THR A 39 11.93 0.79 -17.87
CA THR A 39 12.11 1.55 -19.10
C THR A 39 13.39 2.37 -19.08
N ILE A 40 13.95 2.63 -20.27
CA ILE A 40 15.15 3.47 -20.42
C ILE A 40 14.87 4.89 -19.92
N ASP A 41 13.73 5.46 -20.26
CA ASP A 41 13.36 6.84 -19.89
C ASP A 41 13.26 7.02 -18.37
N GLU A 42 12.66 6.05 -17.67
CA GLU A 42 12.61 6.06 -16.21
C GLU A 42 14.01 5.98 -15.59
N ARG A 43 14.90 5.16 -16.17
CA ARG A 43 16.29 5.05 -15.70
C ARG A 43 17.07 6.34 -15.92
N ILE A 44 16.91 6.97 -17.08
CA ILE A 44 17.50 8.28 -17.37
C ILE A 44 17.01 9.31 -16.35
N ALA A 45 15.69 9.36 -16.09
CA ALA A 45 15.13 10.30 -15.12
C ALA A 45 15.70 10.10 -13.70
N VAL A 46 15.98 8.85 -13.30
CA VAL A 46 16.64 8.56 -12.00
C VAL A 46 18.07 9.08 -11.99
N ILE A 47 18.84 8.82 -13.05
CA ILE A 47 20.22 9.27 -13.16
C ILE A 47 20.30 10.81 -13.13
N GLU A 48 19.49 11.49 -13.95
CA GLU A 48 19.46 12.97 -14.00
C GLU A 48 19.09 13.58 -12.65
N ARG A 49 18.11 13.02 -11.95
CA ARG A 49 17.71 13.51 -10.62
C ARG A 49 18.80 13.30 -9.57
N ARG A 50 19.47 12.16 -9.64
CA ARG A 50 20.57 11.86 -8.71
C ARG A 50 21.75 12.79 -8.96
N ASP A 51 22.17 12.95 -10.21
CA ASP A 51 23.26 13.84 -10.60
C ASP A 51 22.96 15.31 -10.19
N ALA A 52 21.76 15.79 -10.47
CA ALA A 52 21.33 17.14 -10.08
C ALA A 52 21.34 17.34 -8.55
N PHE A 53 20.99 16.32 -7.78
CA PHE A 53 21.10 16.37 -6.34
C PHE A 53 22.56 16.41 -5.87
N ASP A 54 23.43 15.59 -6.43
CA ASP A 54 24.84 15.52 -6.06
C ASP A 54 25.58 16.81 -6.39
N GLN A 55 25.23 17.45 -7.53
CA GLN A 55 25.81 18.74 -7.92
C GLN A 55 25.39 19.89 -7.02
N ASN A 56 24.12 19.98 -6.64
CA ASN A 56 23.63 21.06 -5.77
C ASN A 56 22.38 20.64 -4.97
N PRO A 57 22.57 20.00 -3.81
CA PRO A 57 21.45 19.53 -2.97
C PRO A 57 20.47 20.64 -2.57
N LYS A 58 20.98 21.83 -2.24
CA LYS A 58 20.12 22.96 -1.83
C LYS A 58 19.19 23.43 -2.94
N ARG A 59 19.72 23.57 -4.16
CA ARG A 59 18.93 23.95 -5.34
C ARG A 59 17.93 22.86 -5.70
N PHE A 60 18.35 21.60 -5.65
CA PHE A 60 17.48 20.47 -5.90
C PHE A 60 16.29 20.43 -4.94
N LEU A 61 16.54 20.50 -3.63
CA LEU A 61 15.49 20.53 -2.61
C LEU A 61 14.54 21.72 -2.77
N SER A 62 15.07 22.91 -3.07
CA SER A 62 14.23 24.09 -3.33
C SER A 62 13.31 23.90 -4.55
N LYS A 63 13.79 23.24 -5.61
CA LYS A 63 13.00 22.93 -6.81
C LYS A 63 11.81 21.99 -6.48
N TRP A 64 12.03 20.99 -5.62
CA TRP A 64 11.02 19.98 -5.29
C TRP A 64 10.10 20.35 -4.13
N LYS A 65 10.46 21.38 -3.35
CA LYS A 65 9.70 21.83 -2.17
C LYS A 65 8.20 22.06 -2.43
N PRO A 66 7.76 22.66 -3.55
CA PRO A 66 6.32 22.83 -3.82
C PRO A 66 5.58 21.51 -3.97
N GLN A 67 6.17 20.51 -4.65
CA GLN A 67 5.58 19.20 -4.82
C GLN A 67 5.49 18.45 -3.48
N GLU A 68 6.52 18.50 -2.66
CA GLU A 68 6.51 17.93 -1.31
C GLU A 68 5.43 18.58 -0.43
N LEU A 69 5.27 19.90 -0.52
CA LEU A 69 4.23 20.61 0.20
C LEU A 69 2.81 20.17 -0.23
N ASN A 70 2.60 19.99 -1.53
CA ASN A 70 1.32 19.49 -2.07
C ASN A 70 0.98 18.10 -1.52
N VAL A 71 1.95 17.17 -1.53
CA VAL A 71 1.76 15.82 -0.97
C VAL A 71 1.49 15.89 0.54
N ARG A 72 2.25 16.71 1.27
CA ARG A 72 2.06 16.90 2.70
C ARG A 72 0.66 17.44 3.01
N THR A 73 0.20 18.45 2.28
CA THR A 73 -1.14 19.04 2.45
C THR A 73 -2.22 17.98 2.18
N ALA A 74 -2.10 17.24 1.08
CA ALA A 74 -3.04 16.16 0.74
C ALA A 74 -3.13 15.09 1.84
N ILE A 75 -1.99 14.72 2.46
CA ILE A 75 -1.98 13.78 3.59
C ILE A 75 -2.66 14.36 4.83
N ILE A 76 -2.43 15.64 5.14
CA ILE A 76 -3.06 16.31 6.29
C ILE A 76 -4.58 16.36 6.10
N ASP A 77 -5.04 16.76 4.92
CA ASP A 77 -6.45 16.85 4.58
C ASP A 77 -7.13 15.46 4.61
N ALA A 78 -6.46 14.44 4.07
CA ALA A 78 -6.92 13.06 4.13
C ALA A 78 -7.06 12.57 5.57
N ARG A 79 -6.10 12.86 6.45
CA ARG A 79 -6.17 12.52 7.88
C ARG A 79 -7.37 13.18 8.57
N ALA A 80 -7.65 14.43 8.25
CA ALA A 80 -8.80 15.16 8.80
C ALA A 80 -10.14 14.60 8.29
N ALA A 81 -10.18 14.13 7.03
CA ALA A 81 -11.36 13.55 6.41
C ALA A 81 -11.62 12.10 6.81
N LEU A 82 -10.60 11.37 7.28
CA LEU A 82 -10.61 9.89 7.44
C LEU A 82 -11.82 9.37 8.23
N ALA A 83 -12.20 10.04 9.32
CA ALA A 83 -13.33 9.63 10.16
C ALA A 83 -14.70 9.81 9.47
N LYS A 84 -14.78 10.67 8.45
CA LYS A 84 -16.00 10.99 7.72
C LYS A 84 -16.25 10.05 6.53
N ILE A 85 -15.25 9.27 6.12
CA ILE A 85 -15.37 8.36 4.98
C ILE A 85 -16.36 7.23 5.30
N LYS A 86 -17.43 7.17 4.50
CA LYS A 86 -18.50 6.18 4.65
C LYS A 86 -18.06 4.81 4.15
N LYS A 87 -18.51 3.76 4.86
CA LYS A 87 -18.39 2.35 4.46
C LYS A 87 -19.80 1.78 4.30
N THR A 88 -20.07 1.11 3.20
CA THR A 88 -21.34 0.44 2.94
C THR A 88 -21.26 -1.05 3.36
N LYS A 89 -22.41 -1.69 3.53
CA LYS A 89 -22.46 -3.15 3.73
C LYS A 89 -21.87 -3.92 2.53
N ALA A 90 -22.04 -3.38 1.31
CA ALA A 90 -21.46 -3.97 0.10
C ALA A 90 -19.93 -4.00 0.17
N VAL A 91 -19.30 -2.88 0.52
CA VAL A 91 -17.82 -2.82 0.70
C VAL A 91 -17.33 -3.80 1.76
N LEU A 92 -18.05 -3.95 2.88
CA LEU A 92 -17.68 -4.92 3.90
C LEU A 92 -17.78 -6.36 3.39
N ARG A 93 -18.81 -6.66 2.60
CA ARG A 93 -18.96 -7.96 1.92
C ARG A 93 -17.84 -8.20 0.93
N ASP A 94 -17.54 -7.23 0.06
CA ASP A 94 -16.45 -7.31 -0.90
C ASP A 94 -15.09 -7.61 -0.20
N CYS A 95 -14.82 -6.98 0.96
CA CYS A 95 -13.61 -7.27 1.76
C CYS A 95 -13.58 -8.73 2.26
N ALA A 96 -14.71 -9.22 2.77
CA ALA A 96 -14.79 -10.58 3.29
C ALA A 96 -14.68 -11.63 2.16
N GLU A 97 -15.37 -11.41 1.04
CA GLU A 97 -15.31 -12.29 -0.13
C GLU A 97 -13.90 -12.39 -0.71
N LEU A 98 -13.19 -11.27 -0.83
CA LEU A 98 -11.78 -11.26 -1.26
C LEU A 98 -10.88 -12.07 -0.33
N CYS A 99 -10.98 -11.86 0.98
CA CYS A 99 -10.15 -12.57 1.94
C CYS A 99 -10.46 -14.06 1.99
N LEU A 100 -11.74 -14.45 1.89
CA LEU A 100 -12.15 -15.86 1.79
C LEU A 100 -11.63 -16.52 0.50
N ALA A 101 -11.77 -15.86 -0.65
CA ALA A 101 -11.30 -16.37 -1.93
C ALA A 101 -9.77 -16.55 -1.98
N LEU A 102 -9.05 -15.73 -1.23
CA LEU A 102 -7.59 -15.79 -1.12
C LEU A 102 -7.10 -16.78 -0.05
N GLY A 103 -7.99 -17.30 0.80
CA GLY A 103 -7.61 -18.15 1.92
C GLY A 103 -6.82 -17.42 3.00
N ALA A 104 -7.09 -16.12 3.20
CA ALA A 104 -6.44 -15.35 4.26
C ALA A 104 -6.98 -15.75 5.63
N ASP A 105 -6.08 -16.15 6.53
CA ASP A 105 -6.47 -16.58 7.87
C ASP A 105 -6.78 -15.37 8.79
N GLY A 106 -7.91 -15.44 9.50
CA GLY A 106 -8.31 -14.44 10.51
C GLY A 106 -8.82 -13.13 9.92
N LEU A 107 -9.36 -12.26 10.76
CA LEU A 107 -9.99 -10.99 10.37
C LEU A 107 -8.99 -9.83 10.12
N ARG A 108 -7.70 -10.08 10.24
CA ARG A 108 -6.68 -9.02 10.09
C ARG A 108 -6.58 -8.55 8.64
N GLY A 109 -6.74 -9.46 7.68
CA GLY A 109 -6.76 -9.15 6.25
C GLY A 109 -7.87 -8.17 5.90
N GLU A 110 -9.11 -8.48 6.27
CA GLU A 110 -10.30 -7.65 6.04
C GLU A 110 -10.19 -6.28 6.69
N LEU A 111 -9.74 -6.25 7.94
CA LEU A 111 -9.57 -4.98 8.67
C LEU A 111 -8.48 -4.11 8.06
N THR A 112 -7.39 -4.71 7.59
CA THR A 112 -6.31 -3.98 6.92
C THR A 112 -6.76 -3.46 5.58
N LEU A 113 -7.40 -4.29 4.76
CA LEU A 113 -7.95 -3.92 3.47
C LEU A 113 -8.96 -2.77 3.61
N LEU A 114 -9.90 -2.86 4.55
CA LEU A 114 -10.87 -1.81 4.82
C LEU A 114 -10.21 -0.49 5.25
N ARG A 115 -9.21 -0.56 6.16
CA ARG A 115 -8.52 0.63 6.66
C ARG A 115 -7.69 1.31 5.56
N ALA A 116 -6.97 0.54 4.77
CA ALA A 116 -6.18 1.04 3.65
C ALA A 116 -7.07 1.66 2.56
N SER A 117 -8.18 1.00 2.21
CA SER A 117 -9.16 1.54 1.24
C SER A 117 -9.81 2.83 1.73
N ARG A 118 -10.09 2.93 3.03
CA ARG A 118 -10.59 4.18 3.63
C ARG A 118 -9.55 5.30 3.55
N ALA A 119 -8.29 4.99 3.82
CA ALA A 119 -7.21 5.96 3.74
C ALA A 119 -7.01 6.45 2.31
N LEU A 120 -7.06 5.55 1.33
CA LEU A 120 -6.97 5.90 -0.08
C LEU A 120 -8.15 6.77 -0.53
N ALA A 121 -9.39 6.40 -0.16
CA ALA A 121 -10.57 7.20 -0.46
C ALA A 121 -10.48 8.62 0.13
N ALA A 122 -9.97 8.75 1.36
CA ALA A 122 -9.73 10.05 1.97
C ALA A 122 -8.66 10.86 1.22
N TYR A 123 -7.58 10.20 0.80
CA TYR A 123 -6.48 10.82 0.06
C TYR A 123 -6.92 11.32 -1.32
N GLU A 124 -7.81 10.59 -1.97
CA GLU A 124 -8.42 10.96 -3.26
C GLU A 124 -9.60 11.93 -3.12
N GLY A 125 -9.90 12.44 -1.91
CA GLY A 125 -10.97 13.39 -1.66
C GLY A 125 -12.37 12.80 -1.79
N GLN A 126 -12.52 11.48 -1.77
CA GLN A 126 -13.81 10.80 -1.84
C GLN A 126 -14.53 10.81 -0.50
N THR A 127 -15.86 10.70 -0.53
CA THR A 127 -16.69 10.66 0.68
C THR A 127 -17.04 9.24 1.15
N SER A 128 -16.76 8.24 0.32
CA SER A 128 -17.04 6.82 0.60
C SER A 128 -16.02 5.90 -0.06
N ILE A 129 -15.86 4.72 0.53
CA ILE A 129 -15.03 3.66 -0.05
C ILE A 129 -15.78 3.09 -1.25
N GLN A 130 -15.05 2.89 -2.35
CA GLN A 130 -15.53 2.27 -3.59
C GLN A 130 -14.69 1.04 -3.93
N ARG A 131 -15.18 0.16 -4.83
CA ARG A 131 -14.45 -1.02 -5.31
C ARG A 131 -13.09 -0.68 -5.90
N ALA A 132 -12.97 0.47 -6.56
CA ALA A 132 -11.68 0.95 -7.09
C ALA A 132 -10.59 1.06 -6.00
N HIS A 133 -10.95 1.56 -4.81
CA HIS A 133 -10.01 1.64 -3.68
C HIS A 133 -9.60 0.26 -3.17
N LEU A 134 -10.56 -0.71 -3.10
CA LEU A 134 -10.25 -2.10 -2.75
C LEU A 134 -9.29 -2.73 -3.76
N ARG A 135 -9.55 -2.54 -5.07
CA ARG A 135 -8.66 -3.04 -6.14
C ARG A 135 -7.24 -2.51 -6.00
N ALA A 136 -7.10 -1.21 -5.75
CA ALA A 136 -5.79 -0.55 -5.66
C ALA A 136 -4.97 -1.02 -4.46
N VAL A 137 -5.60 -1.25 -3.30
CA VAL A 137 -4.87 -1.57 -2.07
C VAL A 137 -4.79 -3.06 -1.75
N ALA A 138 -5.62 -3.91 -2.36
CA ALA A 138 -5.65 -5.35 -2.06
C ALA A 138 -4.29 -6.03 -2.28
N PRO A 139 -3.54 -5.79 -3.36
CA PRO A 139 -2.21 -6.36 -3.52
C PRO A 139 -1.26 -5.97 -2.38
N LEU A 140 -1.29 -4.72 -1.94
CA LEU A 140 -0.43 -4.22 -0.88
C LEU A 140 -0.82 -4.78 0.50
N ALA A 141 -2.12 -4.96 0.74
CA ALA A 141 -2.65 -5.39 2.03
C ALA A 141 -2.65 -6.91 2.23
N LEU A 142 -2.73 -7.70 1.14
CA LEU A 142 -3.02 -9.13 1.22
C LEU A 142 -1.89 -10.04 0.72
N SER A 143 -1.02 -9.60 -0.21
CA SER A 143 -0.02 -10.49 -0.82
C SER A 143 0.91 -11.15 0.18
N HIS A 144 1.35 -10.42 1.21
CA HIS A 144 2.25 -10.93 2.24
C HIS A 144 1.56 -11.79 3.32
N ARG A 145 0.22 -11.92 3.26
CA ARG A 145 -0.60 -12.71 4.18
C ARG A 145 -1.02 -14.05 3.60
N LEU A 146 -0.82 -14.25 2.31
CA LEU A 146 -1.15 -15.51 1.68
C LEU A 146 -0.12 -16.57 2.05
N ARG A 147 -0.61 -17.78 2.27
CA ARG A 147 0.28 -18.95 2.34
C ARG A 147 0.93 -19.11 0.97
N ARG A 148 2.27 -19.20 0.97
CA ARG A 148 2.98 -19.53 -0.25
C ARG A 148 2.55 -20.92 -0.71
N ASP A 149 2.08 -20.99 -1.93
CA ASP A 149 1.96 -22.25 -2.64
C ASP A 149 3.26 -22.48 -3.39
N PRO A 150 4.05 -23.51 -3.05
CA PRO A 150 5.31 -23.80 -3.75
C PRO A 150 5.14 -24.05 -5.25
N LEU A 151 3.89 -24.33 -5.70
CA LEU A 151 3.55 -24.59 -7.09
C LEU A 151 3.03 -23.33 -7.82
N ASP A 152 2.89 -22.19 -7.13
CA ASP A 152 2.41 -20.94 -7.73
C ASP A 152 3.59 -20.12 -8.28
N GLU A 153 3.95 -20.38 -9.54
CA GLU A 153 5.00 -19.67 -10.28
C GLU A 153 4.71 -18.16 -10.44
N ALA A 154 3.46 -17.76 -10.38
CA ALA A 154 3.04 -16.38 -10.60
C ALA A 154 3.25 -15.47 -9.38
N GLY A 155 3.47 -16.02 -8.20
CA GLY A 155 3.66 -15.29 -6.94
C GLY A 155 2.38 -14.72 -6.33
N SER A 156 2.43 -14.41 -5.03
CA SER A 156 1.27 -13.97 -4.24
C SER A 156 0.60 -12.70 -4.78
N SER A 157 1.37 -11.74 -5.30
CA SER A 157 0.80 -10.48 -5.84
C SER A 157 -0.03 -10.70 -7.10
N ALA A 158 0.42 -11.57 -8.01
CA ALA A 158 -0.33 -11.90 -9.22
C ALA A 158 -1.61 -12.70 -8.89
N ARG A 159 -1.55 -13.59 -7.91
CA ARG A 159 -2.73 -14.31 -7.40
C ARG A 159 -3.76 -13.34 -6.81
N VAL A 160 -3.35 -12.38 -5.98
CA VAL A 160 -4.25 -11.35 -5.46
C VAL A 160 -4.86 -10.54 -6.60
N ALA A 161 -4.07 -10.07 -7.56
CA ALA A 161 -4.56 -9.28 -8.69
C ALA A 161 -5.62 -10.03 -9.51
N ARG A 162 -5.44 -11.32 -9.77
CA ARG A 162 -6.41 -12.17 -10.48
C ARG A 162 -7.72 -12.30 -9.70
N VAL A 163 -7.67 -12.67 -8.41
CA VAL A 163 -8.86 -12.81 -7.58
C VAL A 163 -9.61 -11.48 -7.45
N VAL A 164 -8.89 -10.36 -7.29
CA VAL A 164 -9.47 -9.02 -7.27
C VAL A 164 -10.20 -8.68 -8.56
N ALA A 165 -9.59 -9.01 -9.73
CA ALA A 165 -10.21 -8.78 -11.03
C ALA A 165 -11.51 -9.57 -11.21
N ASP A 166 -11.56 -10.80 -10.69
CA ASP A 166 -12.73 -11.67 -10.77
C ASP A 166 -13.84 -11.29 -9.79
N ALA A 167 -13.50 -11.02 -8.54
CA ALA A 167 -14.46 -10.75 -7.47
C ALA A 167 -15.06 -9.33 -7.48
N LEU A 168 -14.33 -8.35 -8.01
CA LEU A 168 -14.75 -6.94 -8.01
C LEU A 168 -15.11 -6.41 -9.42
N ARG A 169 -15.58 -7.28 -10.30
CA ARG A 169 -16.11 -6.86 -11.62
C ARG A 169 -17.22 -5.84 -11.50
#